data_d5fc3cae31f93563714ec59ac5fb01b0
#
_entry.id   d5fc3cae31f93563714ec59ac5fb01b0
#
_cell.length_a   1.000
_cell.length_b   1.000
_cell.length_c   1.000
_cell.angle_alpha   90.00
_cell.angle_beta   90.00
_cell.angle_gamma   90.00
#
_symmetry.space_group_name_H-M   'P 1'
#
loop_
_entity.id
_entity.type
_entity.pdbx_description
1 polymer ?
#
loop_
_entity_poly.entity_id
_entity_poly.type
_entity_poly.pdbx_seq_one_letter_code
_entity_poly.pdbx_strand_id
1 'polypeptide(L)'
;MTPRRSVSHPNIEERRARGKAARELVPRSSHSAWKPAADRPDPVGLLEEQNTTREPDLVPVRHGRMLASPFTFYRGAAKIMAADLDGTPTAGLDVQLCGDAHLSNFGAFASPERRLLFDLNDFDETLPGPFEYDVKRMAASFTIAARNNGFSAADAHAVTLMSAASYRKAMADFAQMGTLDIWYARMDEQDLVAAMRKAAAKAGKHPKRAKVVERAEATGVKALEKAHSRDSLQALSKLGELVDGRYRIVSRPPIVVPMRELQSTYGLSGDEVEQALHEQFRAYRATLRDDQRQLLERFELVDVARKVVGVGSVGTRAFIGLLQGRDQGDPLFLQVKEATRSVLEDYLPRSRYKQHGERVVYGQRMMQAASDIFLGWTKGLDVERHFYWRQLRDMKGSADVEAMIPTGLTLYARVCGWTLARAHARSGDPVALHAYLGKRDEFEQSIADFSRSYADQNELDYGAFAAAVRSGRLEAVEGI
;
A
#
# COMPACT_ATOMS: atom_id res chain seq x y z
N MET A 1 33.64 -12.63 12.12
CA MET A 1 32.44 -13.19 12.77
C MET A 1 31.79 -12.05 13.56
N THR A 2 30.67 -11.53 13.07
CA THR A 2 29.89 -10.55 13.83
C THR A 2 29.25 -11.26 15.03
N PRO A 3 29.31 -10.70 16.25
CA PRO A 3 28.75 -11.38 17.43
C PRO A 3 27.25 -11.62 17.18
N ARG A 4 26.81 -12.87 17.33
CA ARG A 4 25.39 -13.21 17.33
C ARG A 4 24.71 -12.40 18.44
N ARG A 5 23.87 -11.41 18.06
CA ARG A 5 22.99 -10.74 19.03
C ARG A 5 22.16 -11.84 19.71
N SER A 6 22.27 -11.94 21.02
CA SER A 6 21.36 -12.78 21.79
C SER A 6 19.94 -12.28 21.59
N VAL A 7 19.03 -13.16 21.18
CA VAL A 7 17.61 -12.81 21.07
C VAL A 7 17.05 -12.77 22.50
N SER A 8 16.55 -11.61 22.92
CA SER A 8 15.86 -11.47 24.20
C SER A 8 14.47 -12.09 24.11
N HIS A 9 14.06 -12.87 25.09
CA HIS A 9 12.75 -13.48 25.20
C HIS A 9 12.03 -13.02 26.48
N PRO A 10 11.54 -11.74 26.51
CA PRO A 10 10.82 -11.23 27.66
C PRO A 10 9.53 -12.02 27.91
N ASN A 11 9.20 -12.25 29.16
CA ASN A 11 7.93 -12.90 29.52
C ASN A 11 6.73 -11.96 29.32
N ILE A 12 5.50 -12.48 29.47
CA ILE A 12 4.28 -11.71 29.24
C ILE A 12 4.18 -10.50 30.18
N GLU A 13 4.64 -10.60 31.42
CA GLU A 13 4.58 -9.52 32.40
C GLU A 13 5.54 -8.39 32.04
N GLU A 14 6.76 -8.73 31.63
CA GLU A 14 7.77 -7.78 31.15
C GLU A 14 7.28 -7.03 29.92
N ARG A 15 6.65 -7.73 28.96
CA ARG A 15 6.05 -7.11 27.77
C ARG A 15 4.91 -6.16 28.14
N ARG A 16 4.03 -6.56 29.06
CA ARG A 16 2.95 -5.69 29.60
C ARG A 16 3.52 -4.45 30.32
N ALA A 17 4.56 -4.65 31.14
CA ALA A 17 5.24 -3.57 31.85
C ALA A 17 5.84 -2.56 30.85
N ARG A 18 6.51 -3.04 29.80
CA ARG A 18 7.04 -2.19 28.71
C ARG A 18 5.96 -1.33 28.09
N GLY A 19 4.82 -1.90 27.71
CA GLY A 19 3.72 -1.14 27.10
C GLY A 19 3.07 -0.13 28.07
N LYS A 20 2.98 -0.45 29.37
CA LYS A 20 2.51 0.48 30.41
C LYS A 20 3.48 1.64 30.61
N ALA A 21 4.78 1.36 30.73
CA ALA A 21 5.82 2.38 30.83
C ALA A 21 5.85 3.31 29.62
N ALA A 22 5.73 2.76 28.42
CA ALA A 22 5.59 3.56 27.19
C ALA A 22 4.39 4.51 27.25
N ARG A 23 3.25 4.07 27.82
CA ARG A 23 2.05 4.91 27.97
C ARG A 23 2.21 5.99 29.05
N GLU A 24 3.01 5.76 30.06
CA GLU A 24 3.33 6.78 31.08
C GLU A 24 4.21 7.88 30.50
N LEU A 25 5.19 7.49 29.67
CA LEU A 25 6.09 8.42 28.97
C LEU A 25 5.37 9.19 27.85
N VAL A 26 4.52 8.52 27.10
CA VAL A 26 3.77 9.09 25.97
C VAL A 26 2.29 8.76 26.17
N PRO A 27 1.53 9.60 26.88
CA PRO A 27 0.10 9.40 27.05
C PRO A 27 -0.63 9.34 25.71
N ARG A 28 -1.62 8.45 25.61
CA ARG A 28 -2.41 8.28 24.37
C ARG A 28 -3.06 9.58 23.87
N SER A 29 -3.45 10.47 24.81
CA SER A 29 -4.00 11.78 24.50
C SER A 29 -3.01 12.72 23.79
N SER A 30 -1.70 12.50 23.93
CA SER A 30 -0.67 13.33 23.26
C SER A 30 -0.71 13.22 21.74
N HIS A 31 -1.29 12.15 21.19
CA HIS A 31 -1.42 11.99 19.73
C HIS A 31 -2.45 12.91 19.07
N SER A 32 -3.35 13.56 19.86
CA SER A 32 -4.40 14.44 19.32
C SER A 32 -3.90 15.81 18.89
N ALA A 33 -2.85 16.32 19.53
CA ALA A 33 -2.44 17.73 19.48
C ALA A 33 -1.46 18.05 18.35
N TRP A 34 -1.73 17.57 17.12
CA TRP A 34 -0.88 17.90 15.99
C TRP A 34 -1.19 19.29 15.42
N LYS A 35 -0.14 20.03 15.15
CA LYS A 35 -0.15 21.30 14.41
C LYS A 35 1.10 21.34 13.53
N PRO A 36 1.04 21.99 12.34
CA PRO A 36 2.23 22.19 11.53
C PRO A 36 3.28 22.97 12.33
N ALA A 37 4.54 22.52 12.24
CA ALA A 37 5.67 23.24 12.85
C ALA A 37 5.87 24.60 12.15
N ALA A 38 6.44 25.58 12.88
CA ALA A 38 6.68 26.91 12.31
C ALA A 38 7.67 26.88 11.13
N ASP A 39 8.58 25.92 11.14
CA ASP A 39 9.60 25.65 10.12
C ASP A 39 9.23 24.48 9.19
N ARG A 40 7.95 24.13 9.13
CA ARG A 40 7.45 23.05 8.29
C ARG A 40 7.88 23.26 6.83
N PRO A 41 8.51 22.27 6.17
CA PRO A 41 8.91 22.37 4.79
C PRO A 41 7.73 22.71 3.86
N ASP A 42 8.00 23.46 2.77
CA ASP A 42 7.02 23.72 1.72
C ASP A 42 6.53 22.39 1.11
N PRO A 43 5.23 22.06 1.18
CA PRO A 43 4.71 20.81 0.64
C PRO A 43 4.94 20.66 -0.87
N VAL A 44 4.92 21.75 -1.62
CA VAL A 44 5.21 21.74 -3.06
C VAL A 44 6.69 21.47 -3.31
N GLY A 45 7.59 22.08 -2.53
CA GLY A 45 9.02 21.82 -2.60
C GLY A 45 9.38 20.36 -2.31
N LEU A 46 8.72 19.71 -1.33
CA LEU A 46 8.90 18.28 -1.04
C LEU A 46 8.47 17.39 -2.23
N LEU A 47 7.41 17.78 -2.95
CA LEU A 47 6.99 17.06 -4.17
C LEU A 47 7.96 17.27 -5.32
N GLU A 48 8.48 18.49 -5.50
CA GLU A 48 9.51 18.80 -6.51
C GLU A 48 10.80 18.00 -6.24
N GLU A 49 11.25 17.94 -4.99
CA GLU A 49 12.40 17.11 -4.59
C GLU A 49 12.15 15.62 -4.91
N GLN A 50 10.98 15.08 -4.56
CA GLN A 50 10.63 13.70 -4.87
C GLN A 50 10.55 13.42 -6.38
N ASN A 51 10.23 14.44 -7.19
CA ASN A 51 10.14 14.30 -8.65
C ASN A 51 11.50 14.22 -9.33
N THR A 52 12.59 14.64 -8.69
CA THR A 52 13.95 14.63 -9.28
C THR A 52 14.42 13.24 -9.69
N THR A 53 13.92 12.19 -9.05
CA THR A 53 14.27 10.79 -9.35
C THR A 53 13.30 10.11 -10.32
N ARG A 54 12.21 10.80 -10.70
CA ARG A 54 11.15 10.26 -11.57
C ARG A 54 11.46 10.47 -13.04
N GLU A 55 10.75 9.74 -13.89
CA GLU A 55 10.78 9.96 -15.34
C GLU A 55 10.10 11.29 -15.66
N PRO A 56 10.84 12.26 -16.29
CA PRO A 56 10.35 13.63 -16.46
C PRO A 56 9.05 13.73 -17.27
N ASP A 57 8.87 12.87 -18.29
CA ASP A 57 7.68 12.81 -19.13
C ASP A 57 6.42 12.36 -18.37
N LEU A 58 6.57 11.71 -17.22
CA LEU A 58 5.48 11.24 -16.40
C LEU A 58 5.17 12.11 -15.18
N VAL A 59 6.03 13.07 -14.84
CA VAL A 59 5.79 14.00 -13.74
C VAL A 59 4.51 14.81 -13.93
N PRO A 60 4.22 15.40 -15.13
CA PRO A 60 2.97 16.11 -15.38
C PRO A 60 1.73 15.21 -15.24
N VAL A 61 1.81 13.92 -15.62
CA VAL A 61 0.73 12.94 -15.43
C VAL A 61 0.48 12.67 -13.95
N ARG A 62 1.56 12.57 -13.14
CA ARG A 62 1.45 12.46 -11.68
C ARG A 62 0.69 13.65 -11.09
N HIS A 63 1.09 14.86 -11.48
CA HIS A 63 0.46 16.08 -11.00
C HIS A 63 -1.02 16.13 -11.40
N GLY A 64 -1.36 15.79 -12.63
CA GLY A 64 -2.77 15.73 -13.09
C GLY A 64 -3.61 14.77 -12.25
N ARG A 65 -3.08 13.58 -11.94
CA ARG A 65 -3.77 12.62 -11.06
C ARG A 65 -3.91 13.11 -9.62
N MET A 66 -2.91 13.81 -9.09
CA MET A 66 -2.97 14.40 -7.74
C MET A 66 -3.93 15.58 -7.69
N LEU A 67 -4.08 16.32 -8.79
CA LEU A 67 -4.94 17.51 -8.89
C LEU A 67 -6.44 17.18 -8.85
N ALA A 68 -6.83 15.95 -9.10
CA ALA A 68 -8.24 15.54 -9.19
C ALA A 68 -9.03 15.79 -7.88
N SER A 69 -8.40 15.67 -6.71
CA SER A 69 -9.05 15.96 -5.42
C SER A 69 -8.05 16.01 -4.26
N PRO A 70 -8.42 16.59 -3.10
CA PRO A 70 -7.62 16.49 -1.87
C PRO A 70 -7.31 15.04 -1.47
N PHE A 71 -8.19 14.09 -1.79
CA PHE A 71 -7.98 12.67 -1.52
C PHE A 71 -6.91 12.05 -2.44
N THR A 72 -6.95 12.34 -3.74
CA THR A 72 -5.91 11.88 -4.67
C THR A 72 -4.57 12.56 -4.41
N PHE A 73 -4.56 13.84 -4.01
CA PHE A 73 -3.36 14.53 -3.54
C PHE A 73 -2.72 13.80 -2.34
N TYR A 74 -3.53 13.48 -1.31
CA TYR A 74 -3.05 12.75 -0.13
C TYR A 74 -2.37 11.44 -0.48
N ARG A 75 -2.89 10.68 -1.44
CA ARG A 75 -2.30 9.42 -1.93
C ARG A 75 -0.93 9.59 -2.59
N GLY A 76 -0.62 10.79 -3.09
CA GLY A 76 0.70 11.14 -3.65
C GLY A 76 1.64 11.79 -2.64
N ALA A 77 1.17 12.08 -1.41
CA ALA A 77 1.82 12.94 -0.43
C ALA A 77 2.50 12.18 0.73
N ALA A 78 3.00 10.96 0.48
CA ALA A 78 3.69 10.17 1.51
C ALA A 78 4.90 10.91 2.11
N LYS A 79 5.71 11.60 1.28
CA LYS A 79 6.87 12.37 1.73
C LYS A 79 6.48 13.56 2.61
N ILE A 80 5.38 14.24 2.27
CA ILE A 80 4.86 15.36 3.09
C ILE A 80 4.46 14.84 4.48
N MET A 81 3.72 13.74 4.54
CA MET A 81 3.31 13.19 5.82
C MET A 81 4.48 12.60 6.62
N ALA A 82 5.49 12.05 5.97
CA ALA A 82 6.71 11.59 6.65
C ALA A 82 7.40 12.75 7.38
N ALA A 83 7.52 13.92 6.72
CA ALA A 83 8.03 15.14 7.34
C ALA A 83 7.15 15.61 8.50
N ASP A 84 5.83 15.59 8.35
CA ASP A 84 4.89 16.02 9.36
C ASP A 84 4.80 15.08 10.59
N LEU A 85 5.14 13.81 10.42
CA LEU A 85 5.16 12.83 11.51
C LEU A 85 6.46 12.89 12.32
N ASP A 86 7.52 13.45 11.76
CA ASP A 86 8.77 13.70 12.50
C ASP A 86 8.50 14.65 13.65
N GLY A 87 9.03 14.32 14.81
CA GLY A 87 8.77 15.07 16.05
C GLY A 87 7.38 14.85 16.67
N THR A 88 6.46 14.06 16.06
CA THR A 88 5.21 13.68 16.73
C THR A 88 5.47 12.65 17.83
N PRO A 89 4.65 12.63 18.91
CA PRO A 89 4.81 11.63 19.97
C PRO A 89 4.80 10.19 19.43
N THR A 90 5.77 9.38 19.87
CA THR A 90 5.89 7.95 19.55
C THR A 90 6.14 7.14 20.82
N ALA A 91 5.48 6.01 20.97
CA ALA A 91 5.56 5.17 22.17
C ALA A 91 6.86 4.35 22.26
N GLY A 92 7.74 4.39 21.25
CA GLY A 92 8.94 3.54 21.19
C GLY A 92 8.62 2.05 21.03
N LEU A 93 7.46 1.73 20.45
CA LEU A 93 7.00 0.38 20.14
C LEU A 93 7.03 0.19 18.62
N ASP A 94 8.22 -0.16 18.12
CA ASP A 94 8.44 -0.29 16.69
C ASP A 94 7.86 -1.59 16.12
N VAL A 95 7.41 -1.49 14.88
CA VAL A 95 6.89 -2.57 14.05
C VAL A 95 7.50 -2.48 12.64
N GLN A 96 7.26 -3.46 11.79
CA GLN A 96 7.45 -3.24 10.36
C GLN A 96 6.28 -2.41 9.85
N LEU A 97 6.55 -1.20 9.37
CA LEU A 97 5.57 -0.33 8.71
C LEU A 97 5.37 -0.74 7.25
N CYS A 98 4.18 -0.56 6.69
CA CYS A 98 4.05 -0.48 5.25
C CYS A 98 4.51 0.89 4.72
N GLY A 99 4.49 1.92 5.57
CA GLY A 99 5.05 3.25 5.36
C GLY A 99 4.16 4.22 4.60
N ASP A 100 3.15 3.70 3.89
CA ASP A 100 2.12 4.49 3.20
C ASP A 100 0.75 3.81 3.37
N ALA A 101 0.30 3.61 4.62
CA ALA A 101 -0.89 2.86 4.99
C ALA A 101 -2.23 3.57 4.65
N HIS A 102 -2.30 4.37 3.59
CA HIS A 102 -3.57 4.98 3.22
C HIS A 102 -4.58 3.92 2.74
N LEU A 103 -5.87 4.18 2.91
CA LEU A 103 -6.96 3.23 2.72
C LEU A 103 -7.01 2.55 1.32
N SER A 104 -6.46 3.17 0.26
CA SER A 104 -6.40 2.55 -1.07
C SER A 104 -5.25 1.53 -1.22
N ASN A 105 -4.36 1.42 -0.23
CA ASN A 105 -3.29 0.41 -0.19
C ASN A 105 -3.72 -0.89 0.48
N PHE A 106 -5.02 -1.04 0.75
CA PHE A 106 -5.63 -2.30 1.16
C PHE A 106 -6.49 -2.87 0.02
N GLY A 107 -6.55 -4.18 -0.09
CA GLY A 107 -7.36 -4.81 -1.12
C GLY A 107 -7.27 -6.33 -1.13
N ALA A 108 -7.98 -6.93 -2.07
CA ALA A 108 -8.01 -8.38 -2.23
C ALA A 108 -6.96 -8.85 -3.25
N PHE A 109 -6.41 -10.03 -3.03
CA PHE A 109 -5.53 -10.75 -3.95
C PHE A 109 -5.52 -12.26 -3.65
N ALA A 110 -5.01 -13.07 -4.60
CA ALA A 110 -4.91 -14.51 -4.40
C ALA A 110 -3.74 -14.89 -3.51
N SER A 111 -3.96 -15.83 -2.58
CA SER A 111 -2.88 -16.58 -1.96
C SER A 111 -2.30 -17.62 -2.92
N PRO A 112 -1.11 -18.21 -2.62
CA PRO A 112 -0.55 -19.32 -3.38
C PRO A 112 -1.51 -20.53 -3.51
N GLU A 113 -2.38 -20.73 -2.52
CA GLU A 113 -3.42 -21.78 -2.51
C GLU A 113 -4.72 -21.36 -3.23
N ARG A 114 -4.67 -20.25 -3.99
CA ARG A 114 -5.78 -19.70 -4.77
C ARG A 114 -7.00 -19.26 -3.94
N ARG A 115 -6.79 -18.89 -2.68
CA ARG A 115 -7.82 -18.28 -1.84
C ARG A 115 -7.76 -16.76 -1.95
N LEU A 116 -8.91 -16.11 -2.06
CA LEU A 116 -8.98 -14.65 -2.05
C LEU A 116 -8.76 -14.14 -0.62
N LEU A 117 -7.72 -13.34 -0.43
CA LEU A 117 -7.36 -12.71 0.85
C LEU A 117 -7.48 -11.20 0.74
N PHE A 118 -7.83 -10.56 1.86
CA PHE A 118 -7.77 -9.11 2.00
C PHE A 118 -6.56 -8.72 2.85
N ASP A 119 -5.68 -7.86 2.28
CA ASP A 119 -4.45 -7.45 2.97
C ASP A 119 -3.91 -6.13 2.42
N LEU A 120 -2.76 -5.67 2.96
CA LEU A 120 -1.96 -4.60 2.41
C LEU A 120 -1.39 -4.98 1.04
N ASN A 121 -1.34 -4.04 0.10
CA ASN A 121 -0.96 -4.29 -1.30
C ASN A 121 0.23 -3.47 -1.80
N ASP A 122 0.67 -2.45 -1.07
CA ASP A 122 1.81 -1.60 -1.45
C ASP A 122 2.78 -1.45 -0.29
N PHE A 123 4.07 -1.66 -0.58
CA PHE A 123 5.17 -1.69 0.38
C PHE A 123 6.37 -0.87 -0.10
N ASP A 124 6.16 0.05 -1.04
CA ASP A 124 7.26 0.86 -1.59
C ASP A 124 8.00 1.64 -0.48
N GLU A 125 7.28 2.06 0.56
CA GLU A 125 7.81 2.83 1.68
C GLU A 125 8.10 1.99 2.95
N THR A 126 7.98 0.66 2.89
CA THR A 126 8.11 -0.21 4.08
C THR A 126 9.44 -0.03 4.81
N LEU A 127 9.38 0.15 6.13
CA LEU A 127 10.55 0.36 7.00
C LEU A 127 10.18 -0.02 8.45
N PRO A 128 11.10 -0.51 9.28
CA PRO A 128 10.87 -0.56 10.72
C PRO A 128 10.69 0.84 11.33
N GLY A 129 9.69 1.01 12.19
CA GLY A 129 9.44 2.30 12.85
C GLY A 129 8.22 2.31 13.76
N PRO A 130 7.86 3.50 14.29
CA PRO A 130 6.77 3.66 15.25
C PRO A 130 5.41 3.25 14.63
N PHE A 131 4.68 2.35 15.31
CA PHE A 131 3.39 1.85 14.81
C PHE A 131 2.37 2.97 14.55
N GLU A 132 2.51 4.08 15.24
CA GLU A 132 1.66 5.26 15.12
C GLU A 132 1.68 5.86 13.72
N TYR A 133 2.79 5.75 12.99
CA TYR A 133 2.94 6.33 11.65
C TYR A 133 1.93 5.72 10.68
N ASP A 134 1.84 4.40 10.61
CA ASP A 134 0.87 3.72 9.76
C ASP A 134 -0.57 3.92 10.24
N VAL A 135 -0.81 3.90 11.57
CA VAL A 135 -2.15 4.15 12.13
C VAL A 135 -2.63 5.56 11.83
N LYS A 136 -1.79 6.58 11.99
CA LYS A 136 -2.11 7.97 11.65
C LYS A 136 -2.35 8.13 10.15
N ARG A 137 -1.50 7.52 9.30
CA ARG A 137 -1.64 7.54 7.84
C ARG A 137 -2.96 6.92 7.39
N MET A 138 -3.31 5.76 7.94
CA MET A 138 -4.58 5.08 7.66
C MET A 138 -5.77 5.93 8.12
N ALA A 139 -5.78 6.36 9.37
CA ALA A 139 -6.92 7.08 9.95
C ALA A 139 -7.19 8.43 9.26
N ALA A 140 -6.15 9.22 8.99
CA ALA A 140 -6.28 10.47 8.25
C ALA A 140 -6.84 10.25 6.83
N SER A 141 -6.43 9.16 6.15
CA SER A 141 -6.97 8.83 4.82
C SER A 141 -8.49 8.58 4.84
N PHE A 142 -9.02 8.01 5.93
CA PHE A 142 -10.47 7.81 6.09
C PHE A 142 -11.21 9.13 6.31
N THR A 143 -10.66 10.06 7.09
CA THR A 143 -11.24 11.41 7.25
C THR A 143 -11.29 12.14 5.92
N ILE A 144 -10.18 12.14 5.19
CA ILE A 144 -10.05 12.85 3.91
C ILE A 144 -10.97 12.23 2.85
N ALA A 145 -11.04 10.91 2.74
CA ALA A 145 -11.94 10.23 1.83
C ALA A 145 -13.42 10.47 2.17
N ALA A 146 -13.78 10.47 3.44
CA ALA A 146 -15.15 10.78 3.88
C ALA A 146 -15.56 12.21 3.51
N ARG A 147 -14.66 13.20 3.68
CA ARG A 147 -14.90 14.59 3.24
C ARG A 147 -15.03 14.69 1.73
N ASN A 148 -14.14 14.01 1.00
CA ASN A 148 -14.18 13.95 -0.47
C ASN A 148 -15.52 13.39 -1.00
N ASN A 149 -16.09 12.42 -0.29
CA ASN A 149 -17.39 11.83 -0.62
C ASN A 149 -18.59 12.68 -0.12
N GLY A 150 -18.34 13.86 0.45
CA GLY A 150 -19.39 14.76 0.95
C GLY A 150 -20.11 14.28 2.21
N PHE A 151 -19.48 13.44 3.03
CA PHE A 151 -20.07 12.95 4.27
C PHE A 151 -20.16 14.06 5.31
N SER A 152 -21.14 13.95 6.22
CA SER A 152 -21.22 14.84 7.37
C SER A 152 -19.97 14.72 8.27
N ALA A 153 -19.65 15.77 9.01
CA ALA A 153 -18.54 15.74 9.98
C ALA A 153 -18.68 14.60 11.00
N ALA A 154 -19.93 14.29 11.40
CA ALA A 154 -20.22 13.18 12.30
C ALA A 154 -19.93 11.80 11.65
N ASP A 155 -20.32 11.61 10.39
CA ASP A 155 -20.02 10.37 9.65
C ASP A 155 -18.51 10.23 9.40
N ALA A 156 -17.83 11.30 9.01
CA ALA A 156 -16.38 11.30 8.82
C ALA A 156 -15.63 10.94 10.12
N HIS A 157 -16.03 11.53 11.25
CA HIS A 157 -15.48 11.20 12.57
C HIS A 157 -15.74 9.72 12.94
N ALA A 158 -16.97 9.24 12.73
CA ALA A 158 -17.34 7.85 13.05
C ALA A 158 -16.55 6.82 12.24
N VAL A 159 -16.30 7.08 10.94
CA VAL A 159 -15.49 6.23 10.06
C VAL A 159 -14.04 6.19 10.54
N THR A 160 -13.46 7.36 10.82
CA THR A 160 -12.08 7.49 11.30
C THR A 160 -11.89 6.78 12.64
N LEU A 161 -12.79 7.03 13.59
CA LEU A 161 -12.80 6.39 14.89
C LEU A 161 -12.87 4.85 14.75
N MET A 162 -13.67 4.35 13.83
CA MET A 162 -13.78 2.90 13.58
C MET A 162 -12.47 2.28 13.13
N SER A 163 -11.67 2.95 12.30
CA SER A 163 -10.38 2.42 11.83
C SER A 163 -9.41 2.20 12.99
N ALA A 164 -9.22 3.19 13.84
CA ALA A 164 -8.35 3.12 15.01
C ALA A 164 -8.90 2.19 16.11
N ALA A 165 -10.21 2.21 16.36
CA ALA A 165 -10.87 1.30 17.30
C ALA A 165 -10.75 -0.16 16.89
N SER A 166 -10.84 -0.45 15.59
CA SER A 166 -10.63 -1.80 15.06
C SER A 166 -9.20 -2.26 15.23
N TYR A 167 -8.22 -1.38 14.95
CA TYR A 167 -6.81 -1.65 15.21
C TYR A 167 -6.55 -1.99 16.68
N ARG A 168 -7.03 -1.17 17.61
CA ARG A 168 -6.85 -1.42 19.06
C ARG A 168 -7.50 -2.73 19.52
N LYS A 169 -8.73 -3.02 19.07
CA LYS A 169 -9.44 -4.25 19.43
C LYS A 169 -8.75 -5.49 18.87
N ALA A 170 -8.35 -5.44 17.60
CA ALA A 170 -7.62 -6.55 16.98
C ALA A 170 -6.28 -6.79 17.68
N MET A 171 -5.54 -5.73 18.06
CA MET A 171 -4.29 -5.87 18.82
C MET A 171 -4.52 -6.50 20.19
N ALA A 172 -5.68 -6.24 20.84
CA ALA A 172 -6.03 -6.91 22.09
C ALA A 172 -6.28 -8.42 21.91
N ASP A 173 -6.88 -8.81 20.79
CA ASP A 173 -7.09 -10.21 20.43
C ASP A 173 -5.76 -10.89 20.12
N PHE A 174 -4.90 -10.27 19.29
CA PHE A 174 -3.56 -10.79 18.97
C PHE A 174 -2.65 -10.91 20.20
N ALA A 175 -2.80 -10.04 21.19
CA ALA A 175 -2.04 -10.14 22.44
C ALA A 175 -2.38 -11.40 23.29
N GLN A 176 -3.46 -12.09 22.97
CA GLN A 176 -3.87 -13.36 23.62
C GLN A 176 -3.51 -14.59 22.78
N MET A 177 -3.11 -14.41 21.51
CA MET A 177 -2.82 -15.51 20.59
C MET A 177 -1.38 -16.02 20.74
N GLY A 178 -1.19 -17.28 20.38
CA GLY A 178 0.16 -17.83 20.18
C GLY A 178 0.87 -17.21 18.96
N THR A 179 2.19 -17.21 18.98
CA THR A 179 2.99 -16.60 17.90
C THR A 179 2.67 -17.20 16.53
N LEU A 180 2.48 -18.52 16.45
CA LEU A 180 2.11 -19.18 15.18
C LEU A 180 0.67 -18.83 14.77
N ASP A 181 -0.25 -18.68 15.71
CA ASP A 181 -1.64 -18.30 15.42
C ASP A 181 -1.70 -16.90 14.80
N ILE A 182 -0.90 -15.95 15.33
CA ILE A 182 -0.74 -14.61 14.74
C ILE A 182 -0.15 -14.71 13.32
N TRP A 183 0.86 -15.56 13.14
CA TRP A 183 1.51 -15.74 11.85
C TRP A 183 0.56 -16.25 10.77
N TYR A 184 -0.37 -17.17 11.13
CA TYR A 184 -1.35 -17.75 10.24
C TYR A 184 -2.66 -16.94 10.15
N ALA A 185 -2.88 -15.97 11.04
CA ALA A 185 -4.06 -15.13 11.01
C ALA A 185 -4.18 -14.39 9.66
N ARG A 186 -5.35 -14.48 9.05
CA ARG A 186 -5.67 -13.88 7.75
C ARG A 186 -7.12 -13.48 7.70
N MET A 187 -7.47 -12.63 6.77
CA MET A 187 -8.85 -12.28 6.44
C MET A 187 -9.16 -12.81 5.05
N ASP A 188 -9.90 -13.88 4.97
CA ASP A 188 -10.31 -14.47 3.70
C ASP A 188 -11.69 -13.95 3.24
N GLU A 189 -12.11 -14.38 2.07
CA GLU A 189 -13.39 -13.97 1.48
C GLU A 189 -14.57 -14.28 2.37
N GLN A 190 -14.56 -15.44 3.06
CA GLN A 190 -15.66 -15.85 3.95
C GLN A 190 -15.76 -14.91 5.14
N ASP A 191 -14.64 -14.51 5.73
CA ASP A 191 -14.58 -13.53 6.81
C ASP A 191 -15.11 -12.16 6.37
N LEU A 192 -14.73 -11.72 5.17
CA LEU A 192 -15.23 -10.46 4.58
C LEU A 192 -16.74 -10.48 4.38
N VAL A 193 -17.26 -11.54 3.77
CA VAL A 193 -18.71 -11.70 3.54
C VAL A 193 -19.46 -11.79 4.88
N ALA A 194 -18.93 -12.51 5.87
CA ALA A 194 -19.51 -12.58 7.21
C ALA A 194 -19.53 -11.20 7.89
N ALA A 195 -18.45 -10.41 7.75
CA ALA A 195 -18.38 -9.04 8.26
C ALA A 195 -19.39 -8.12 7.58
N MET A 196 -19.56 -8.23 6.26
CA MET A 196 -20.57 -7.48 5.48
C MET A 196 -21.99 -7.83 5.95
N ARG A 197 -22.34 -9.11 6.05
CA ARG A 197 -23.65 -9.59 6.52
C ARG A 197 -23.95 -9.11 7.94
N LYS A 198 -22.97 -9.20 8.85
CA LYS A 198 -23.13 -8.71 10.23
C LYS A 198 -23.37 -7.20 10.29
N ALA A 199 -22.69 -6.43 9.47
CA ALA A 199 -22.90 -4.99 9.36
C ALA A 199 -24.29 -4.66 8.80
N ALA A 200 -24.72 -5.37 7.75
CA ALA A 200 -26.04 -5.26 7.15
C ALA A 200 -27.16 -5.56 8.14
N ALA A 201 -27.07 -6.67 8.86
CA ALA A 201 -28.07 -7.07 9.88
C ALA A 201 -28.19 -6.04 11.03
N LYS A 202 -27.05 -5.43 11.44
CA LYS A 202 -27.07 -4.38 12.47
C LYS A 202 -27.73 -3.09 11.98
N ALA A 203 -27.46 -2.68 10.76
CA ALA A 203 -28.01 -1.47 10.15
C ALA A 203 -29.47 -1.65 9.69
N GLY A 204 -29.86 -2.86 9.31
CA GLY A 204 -31.21 -3.23 8.87
C GLY A 204 -32.30 -3.13 9.95
N LYS A 205 -31.92 -2.96 11.23
CA LYS A 205 -32.85 -2.66 12.32
C LYS A 205 -33.56 -1.29 12.13
N HIS A 206 -33.08 -0.44 11.21
CA HIS A 206 -33.73 0.81 10.83
C HIS A 206 -34.31 0.68 9.41
N PRO A 207 -35.65 0.61 9.24
CA PRO A 207 -36.30 0.33 7.95
C PRO A 207 -35.88 1.25 6.79
N LYS A 208 -35.61 2.53 7.08
CA LYS A 208 -35.14 3.52 6.07
C LYS A 208 -33.70 3.27 5.57
N ARG A 209 -32.89 2.51 6.31
CA ARG A 209 -31.48 2.21 5.96
C ARG A 209 -31.31 0.78 5.39
N ALA A 210 -32.25 -0.12 5.61
CA ALA A 210 -32.16 -1.53 5.23
C ALA A 210 -31.84 -1.72 3.74
N LYS A 211 -32.60 -1.11 2.83
CA LYS A 211 -32.37 -1.21 1.37
C LYS A 211 -31.01 -0.65 0.90
N VAL A 212 -30.51 0.40 1.55
CA VAL A 212 -29.25 1.01 1.20
C VAL A 212 -28.10 0.11 1.61
N VAL A 213 -28.19 -0.50 2.78
CA VAL A 213 -27.18 -1.42 3.32
C VAL A 213 -27.17 -2.75 2.55
N GLU A 214 -28.34 -3.27 2.17
CA GLU A 214 -28.45 -4.46 1.33
C GLU A 214 -27.81 -4.24 -0.06
N ARG A 215 -28.00 -3.06 -0.66
CA ARG A 215 -27.32 -2.70 -1.91
C ARG A 215 -25.80 -2.60 -1.73
N ALA A 216 -25.34 -2.04 -0.63
CA ALA A 216 -23.91 -1.92 -0.34
C ALA A 216 -23.28 -3.33 -0.12
N GLU A 217 -23.97 -4.24 0.57
CA GLU A 217 -23.56 -5.65 0.72
C GLU A 217 -23.46 -6.33 -0.65
N ALA A 218 -24.52 -6.24 -1.47
CA ALA A 218 -24.53 -6.82 -2.82
C ALA A 218 -23.40 -6.26 -3.71
N THR A 219 -23.10 -4.97 -3.58
CA THR A 219 -21.98 -4.34 -4.31
C THR A 219 -20.63 -4.88 -3.85
N GLY A 220 -20.46 -5.07 -2.53
CA GLY A 220 -19.24 -5.68 -1.96
C GLY A 220 -19.04 -7.11 -2.42
N VAL A 221 -20.08 -7.95 -2.39
CA VAL A 221 -20.02 -9.33 -2.89
C VAL A 221 -19.66 -9.36 -4.38
N LYS A 222 -20.31 -8.55 -5.21
CA LYS A 222 -19.96 -8.44 -6.65
C LYS A 222 -18.51 -7.99 -6.88
N ALA A 223 -17.96 -7.14 -6.00
CA ALA A 223 -16.57 -6.73 -6.11
C ALA A 223 -15.59 -7.89 -5.84
N LEU A 224 -15.93 -8.79 -4.91
CA LEU A 224 -15.17 -10.03 -4.65
C LEU A 224 -15.29 -11.01 -5.81
N GLU A 225 -16.49 -11.25 -6.34
CA GLU A 225 -16.71 -12.07 -7.54
C GLU A 225 -15.89 -11.54 -8.74
N LYS A 226 -15.89 -10.22 -8.94
CA LYS A 226 -15.08 -9.57 -9.99
C LYS A 226 -13.58 -9.71 -9.73
N ALA A 227 -13.14 -9.82 -8.47
CA ALA A 227 -11.73 -10.08 -8.16
C ALA A 227 -11.29 -11.46 -8.67
N HIS A 228 -12.10 -12.49 -8.49
CA HIS A 228 -11.82 -13.84 -9.01
C HIS A 228 -11.61 -13.90 -10.51
N SER A 229 -12.32 -13.07 -11.30
CA SER A 229 -12.16 -13.02 -12.76
C SER A 229 -10.92 -12.25 -13.24
N ARG A 230 -10.16 -11.62 -12.34
CA ARG A 230 -8.95 -10.86 -12.67
C ARG A 230 -7.71 -11.74 -12.62
N ASP A 231 -7.54 -12.57 -13.63
CA ASP A 231 -6.42 -13.46 -13.84
C ASP A 231 -5.49 -13.02 -14.99
N SER A 232 -4.53 -13.86 -15.32
CA SER A 232 -3.59 -13.63 -16.41
C SER A 232 -4.26 -13.63 -17.79
N LEU A 233 -5.33 -14.42 -17.99
CA LEU A 233 -6.08 -14.43 -19.26
C LEU A 233 -6.83 -13.11 -19.46
N GLN A 234 -7.47 -12.58 -18.40
CA GLN A 234 -8.09 -11.26 -18.45
C GLN A 234 -7.03 -10.16 -18.64
N ALA A 235 -5.84 -10.30 -18.06
CA ALA A 235 -4.75 -9.38 -18.33
C ALA A 235 -4.36 -9.41 -19.79
N LEU A 236 -4.22 -10.60 -20.38
CA LEU A 236 -3.89 -10.79 -21.80
C LEU A 236 -4.95 -10.16 -22.71
N SER A 237 -6.25 -10.38 -22.45
CA SER A 237 -7.33 -9.80 -23.27
C SER A 237 -7.34 -8.26 -23.29
N LYS A 238 -6.76 -7.62 -22.24
CA LYS A 238 -6.70 -6.16 -22.13
C LYS A 238 -5.37 -5.55 -22.56
N LEU A 239 -4.29 -6.29 -22.42
CA LEU A 239 -2.93 -5.77 -22.57
C LEU A 239 -2.17 -6.44 -23.73
N GLY A 240 -2.70 -7.53 -24.27
CA GLY A 240 -2.06 -8.29 -25.33
C GLY A 240 -2.83 -8.19 -26.65
N GLU A 241 -2.10 -8.32 -27.74
CA GLU A 241 -2.58 -8.52 -29.09
C GLU A 241 -1.76 -9.61 -29.77
N LEU A 242 -2.37 -10.35 -30.71
CA LEU A 242 -1.68 -11.39 -31.46
C LEU A 242 -1.17 -10.80 -32.77
N VAL A 243 0.16 -10.78 -32.95
CA VAL A 243 0.83 -10.29 -34.17
C VAL A 243 1.73 -11.38 -34.68
N ASP A 244 1.53 -11.81 -35.94
CA ASP A 244 2.32 -12.87 -36.59
C ASP A 244 2.45 -14.17 -35.77
N GLY A 245 1.36 -14.58 -35.10
CA GLY A 245 1.31 -15.77 -34.27
C GLY A 245 1.96 -15.67 -32.89
N ARG A 246 2.43 -14.51 -32.50
CA ARG A 246 3.01 -14.24 -31.18
C ARG A 246 2.25 -13.13 -30.45
N TYR A 247 2.08 -13.25 -29.14
CA TYR A 247 1.51 -12.17 -28.33
C TYR A 247 2.50 -11.03 -28.16
N ARG A 248 1.99 -9.80 -28.26
CA ARG A 248 2.69 -8.55 -27.92
C ARG A 248 1.85 -7.71 -27.00
N ILE A 249 2.49 -6.83 -26.23
CA ILE A 249 1.78 -5.86 -25.39
C ILE A 249 1.33 -4.70 -26.28
N VAL A 250 0.02 -4.35 -26.16
CA VAL A 250 -0.56 -3.21 -26.90
C VAL A 250 0.02 -1.90 -26.46
N SER A 251 0.29 -1.00 -27.42
CA SER A 251 0.71 0.37 -27.15
C SER A 251 -0.49 1.26 -26.87
N ARG A 252 -0.45 1.98 -25.72
CA ARG A 252 -1.45 2.99 -25.30
C ARG A 252 -0.73 4.12 -24.56
N PRO A 253 0.03 4.97 -25.27
CA PRO A 253 0.73 6.07 -24.64
C PRO A 253 -0.21 7.05 -23.92
N PRO A 254 0.20 7.64 -22.80
CA PRO A 254 1.44 7.36 -22.07
C PRO A 254 1.33 6.19 -21.07
N ILE A 255 0.16 5.53 -20.98
CA ILE A 255 -0.19 4.56 -19.92
C ILE A 255 0.54 3.22 -20.09
N VAL A 256 0.63 2.70 -21.32
CA VAL A 256 1.36 1.48 -21.65
C VAL A 256 2.15 1.74 -22.91
N VAL A 257 3.48 1.66 -22.81
CA VAL A 257 4.39 1.87 -23.94
C VAL A 257 5.37 0.72 -24.01
N PRO A 258 5.30 -0.13 -25.06
CA PRO A 258 6.22 -1.24 -25.25
C PRO A 258 7.68 -0.79 -25.34
N MET A 259 8.61 -1.61 -24.83
CA MET A 259 10.04 -1.27 -24.82
C MET A 259 10.61 -1.04 -26.23
N ARG A 260 10.06 -1.71 -27.23
CA ARG A 260 10.40 -1.50 -28.66
C ARG A 260 10.14 -0.07 -29.14
N GLU A 261 9.24 0.68 -28.49
CA GLU A 261 8.92 2.08 -28.80
C GLU A 261 9.70 3.08 -27.92
N LEU A 262 10.39 2.61 -26.90
CA LEU A 262 11.15 3.41 -25.92
C LEU A 262 12.67 3.34 -26.14
N GLN A 263 13.14 2.73 -27.21
CA GLN A 263 14.56 2.55 -27.50
C GLN A 263 15.31 3.89 -27.48
N SER A 264 14.79 4.91 -28.17
CA SER A 264 15.38 6.25 -28.18
C SER A 264 15.34 6.95 -26.80
N THR A 265 14.30 6.70 -26.01
CA THR A 265 14.15 7.28 -24.67
C THR A 265 15.23 6.77 -23.71
N TYR A 266 15.62 5.50 -23.84
CA TYR A 266 16.64 4.89 -22.98
C TYR A 266 18.02 4.81 -23.66
N GLY A 267 18.16 5.29 -24.90
CA GLY A 267 19.42 5.31 -25.64
C GLY A 267 19.96 3.92 -25.98
N LEU A 268 19.08 2.92 -26.17
CA LEU A 268 19.42 1.53 -26.43
C LEU A 268 18.95 1.12 -27.83
N SER A 269 19.73 0.28 -28.52
CA SER A 269 19.31 -0.41 -29.75
C SER A 269 18.36 -1.57 -29.43
N GLY A 270 17.69 -2.13 -30.44
CA GLY A 270 16.78 -3.28 -30.25
C GLY A 270 17.45 -4.48 -29.60
N ASP A 271 18.65 -4.83 -30.07
CA ASP A 271 19.40 -5.99 -29.56
C ASP A 271 19.89 -5.74 -28.12
N GLU A 272 20.31 -4.52 -27.80
CA GLU A 272 20.70 -4.14 -26.43
C GLU A 272 19.53 -4.19 -25.46
N VAL A 273 18.33 -3.78 -25.87
CA VAL A 273 17.11 -3.90 -25.07
C VAL A 273 16.80 -5.37 -24.80
N GLU A 274 16.84 -6.23 -25.82
CA GLU A 274 16.55 -7.65 -25.67
C GLU A 274 17.55 -8.34 -24.74
N GLN A 275 18.85 -8.11 -24.93
CA GLN A 275 19.91 -8.62 -24.06
C GLN A 275 19.70 -8.16 -22.61
N ALA A 276 19.46 -6.87 -22.42
CA ALA A 276 19.25 -6.28 -21.11
C ALA A 276 18.04 -6.89 -20.38
N LEU A 277 16.93 -7.11 -21.08
CA LEU A 277 15.74 -7.74 -20.51
C LEU A 277 16.03 -9.20 -20.09
N HIS A 278 16.74 -9.95 -20.91
CA HIS A 278 17.14 -11.33 -20.58
C HIS A 278 18.08 -11.39 -19.37
N GLU A 279 19.04 -10.46 -19.26
CA GLU A 279 19.95 -10.37 -18.12
C GLU A 279 19.19 -10.01 -16.82
N GLN A 280 18.29 -9.03 -16.89
CA GLN A 280 17.44 -8.64 -15.76
C GLN A 280 16.53 -9.80 -15.30
N PHE A 281 15.92 -10.50 -16.24
CA PHE A 281 15.06 -11.63 -15.93
C PHE A 281 15.85 -12.80 -15.33
N ARG A 282 17.08 -13.05 -15.79
CA ARG A 282 17.99 -14.05 -15.18
C ARG A 282 18.39 -13.66 -13.76
N ALA A 283 18.77 -12.40 -13.54
CA ALA A 283 19.15 -11.88 -12.22
C ALA A 283 17.97 -11.94 -11.24
N TYR A 284 16.77 -11.62 -11.69
CA TYR A 284 15.54 -11.74 -10.89
C TYR A 284 15.28 -13.21 -10.48
N ARG A 285 15.33 -14.16 -11.41
CA ARG A 285 15.11 -15.58 -11.11
C ARG A 285 16.07 -16.10 -10.03
N ALA A 286 17.31 -15.59 -10.01
CA ALA A 286 18.30 -15.99 -9.01
C ALA A 286 17.90 -15.56 -7.58
N THR A 287 16.96 -14.63 -7.39
CA THR A 287 16.46 -14.20 -6.07
C THR A 287 15.25 -14.99 -5.58
N LEU A 288 14.69 -15.85 -6.41
CA LEU A 288 13.59 -16.73 -6.06
C LEU A 288 14.11 -18.01 -5.37
N ARG A 289 13.22 -18.64 -4.62
CA ARG A 289 13.49 -20.00 -4.12
C ARG A 289 13.62 -20.98 -5.30
N ASP A 290 14.32 -22.06 -5.11
CA ASP A 290 14.62 -23.02 -6.18
C ASP A 290 13.36 -23.59 -6.84
N ASP A 291 12.33 -23.94 -6.06
CA ASP A 291 11.05 -24.42 -6.55
C ASP A 291 10.31 -23.39 -7.43
N GLN A 292 10.32 -22.14 -7.01
CA GLN A 292 9.69 -21.03 -7.72
C GLN A 292 10.48 -20.67 -8.99
N ARG A 293 11.82 -20.73 -8.91
CA ARG A 293 12.69 -20.54 -10.08
C ARG A 293 12.46 -21.59 -11.15
N GLN A 294 12.41 -22.89 -10.78
CA GLN A 294 12.12 -23.98 -11.71
C GLN A 294 10.73 -23.83 -12.33
N LEU A 295 9.73 -23.38 -11.59
CA LEU A 295 8.42 -23.06 -12.14
C LEU A 295 8.51 -21.96 -13.20
N LEU A 296 9.20 -20.86 -12.87
CA LEU A 296 9.31 -19.70 -13.77
C LEU A 296 10.17 -19.99 -15.01
N GLU A 297 11.08 -20.95 -14.96
CA GLU A 297 11.88 -21.41 -16.12
C GLU A 297 11.05 -22.11 -17.20
N ARG A 298 9.80 -22.48 -16.89
CA ARG A 298 8.84 -23.00 -17.89
C ARG A 298 8.17 -21.91 -18.72
N PHE A 299 8.42 -20.65 -18.39
CA PHE A 299 7.86 -19.51 -19.09
C PHE A 299 8.95 -18.77 -19.88
N GLU A 300 8.65 -18.43 -21.11
CA GLU A 300 9.47 -17.59 -21.98
C GLU A 300 9.03 -16.13 -21.83
N LEU A 301 9.96 -15.19 -21.69
CA LEU A 301 9.67 -13.76 -21.73
C LEU A 301 9.42 -13.35 -23.19
N VAL A 302 8.20 -12.89 -23.47
CA VAL A 302 7.73 -12.60 -24.83
C VAL A 302 7.81 -11.12 -25.17
N ASP A 303 7.38 -10.25 -24.24
CA ASP A 303 7.38 -8.80 -24.46
C ASP A 303 7.42 -8.03 -23.12
N VAL A 304 7.90 -6.79 -23.15
CA VAL A 304 7.97 -5.91 -21.99
C VAL A 304 7.48 -4.52 -22.37
N ALA A 305 6.73 -3.88 -21.47
CA ALA A 305 6.27 -2.50 -21.65
C ALA A 305 6.42 -1.68 -20.37
N ARG A 306 6.70 -0.39 -20.51
CA ARG A 306 6.55 0.59 -19.44
C ARG A 306 5.05 0.76 -19.16
N LYS A 307 4.68 0.81 -17.87
CA LYS A 307 3.28 0.95 -17.47
C LYS A 307 3.11 1.95 -16.34
N VAL A 308 2.32 2.99 -16.57
CA VAL A 308 1.95 3.96 -15.54
C VAL A 308 0.95 3.34 -14.57
N VAL A 309 1.25 3.37 -13.27
CA VAL A 309 0.45 2.76 -12.20
C VAL A 309 0.20 3.72 -11.04
N GLY A 310 -1.00 3.63 -10.45
CA GLY A 310 -1.36 4.35 -9.22
C GLY A 310 -1.42 5.88 -9.35
N VAL A 311 -1.18 6.56 -8.23
CA VAL A 311 -1.02 8.02 -8.11
C VAL A 311 0.37 8.32 -7.55
N GLY A 312 0.70 7.83 -6.36
CA GLY A 312 2.00 8.02 -5.72
C GLY A 312 3.17 7.46 -6.54
N SER A 313 2.97 6.33 -7.19
CA SER A 313 4.01 5.66 -8.00
C SER A 313 4.14 6.17 -9.45
N VAL A 314 3.34 7.16 -9.90
CA VAL A 314 3.50 7.71 -11.26
C VAL A 314 4.86 8.38 -11.40
N GLY A 315 5.55 8.07 -12.49
CA GLY A 315 6.89 8.57 -12.78
C GLY A 315 8.03 7.73 -12.18
N THR A 316 7.79 6.80 -11.24
CA THR A 316 8.75 5.74 -10.97
C THR A 316 8.75 4.75 -12.12
N ARG A 317 9.89 4.14 -12.40
CA ARG A 317 10.01 3.15 -13.49
C ARG A 317 9.21 1.91 -13.13
N ALA A 318 8.12 1.72 -13.84
CA ALA A 318 7.27 0.55 -13.68
C ALA A 318 7.06 -0.14 -15.03
N PHE A 319 7.31 -1.44 -15.07
CA PHE A 319 7.20 -2.23 -16.29
C PHE A 319 6.26 -3.42 -16.06
N ILE A 320 5.74 -3.96 -17.15
CA ILE A 320 5.07 -5.25 -17.19
C ILE A 320 5.79 -6.14 -18.18
N GLY A 321 6.07 -7.37 -17.76
CA GLY A 321 6.58 -8.44 -18.63
C GLY A 321 5.46 -9.42 -18.94
N LEU A 322 5.27 -9.72 -20.22
CA LEU A 322 4.43 -10.80 -20.69
C LEU A 322 5.30 -12.05 -20.90
N LEU A 323 4.91 -13.12 -20.25
CA LEU A 323 5.54 -14.42 -20.39
C LEU A 323 4.51 -15.41 -20.93
N GLN A 324 4.99 -16.38 -21.68
CA GLN A 324 4.22 -17.47 -22.23
C GLN A 324 4.75 -18.81 -21.70
N GLY A 325 3.87 -19.63 -21.16
CA GLY A 325 4.16 -20.98 -20.69
C GLY A 325 4.00 -22.01 -21.82
N ARG A 326 3.18 -23.05 -21.57
CA ARG A 326 3.00 -24.18 -22.48
C ARG A 326 2.58 -23.77 -23.92
N ASP A 327 1.66 -22.81 -24.03
CA ASP A 327 1.07 -22.34 -25.28
C ASP A 327 0.49 -20.92 -25.14
N GLN A 328 -0.18 -20.43 -26.17
CA GLN A 328 -0.83 -19.11 -26.16
C GLN A 328 -1.95 -18.96 -25.12
N GLY A 329 -2.50 -20.06 -24.61
CA GLY A 329 -3.51 -20.08 -23.54
C GLY A 329 -2.92 -20.05 -22.12
N ASP A 330 -1.59 -19.99 -21.97
CA ASP A 330 -0.87 -20.04 -20.70
C ASP A 330 0.00 -18.78 -20.49
N PRO A 331 -0.62 -17.57 -20.39
CA PRO A 331 0.10 -16.32 -20.15
C PRO A 331 0.41 -16.12 -18.67
N LEU A 332 1.54 -15.50 -18.40
CA LEU A 332 1.89 -14.93 -17.09
C LEU A 332 2.31 -13.48 -17.28
N PHE A 333 1.75 -12.58 -16.47
CA PHE A 333 2.21 -11.21 -16.42
C PHE A 333 2.96 -10.95 -15.12
N LEU A 334 4.16 -10.42 -15.22
CA LEU A 334 4.92 -9.91 -14.10
C LEU A 334 4.93 -8.37 -14.12
N GLN A 335 4.81 -7.77 -12.95
CA GLN A 335 5.04 -6.34 -12.73
C GLN A 335 6.43 -6.15 -12.15
N VAL A 336 7.17 -5.21 -12.72
CA VAL A 336 8.48 -4.77 -12.22
C VAL A 336 8.32 -3.32 -11.80
N LYS A 337 8.68 -2.98 -10.56
CA LYS A 337 8.63 -1.60 -10.06
C LYS A 337 9.98 -1.20 -9.52
N GLU A 338 10.40 0.02 -9.84
CA GLU A 338 11.54 0.64 -9.20
C GLU A 338 11.25 0.81 -7.70
N ALA A 339 12.22 0.41 -6.89
CA ALA A 339 12.22 0.61 -5.45
C ALA A 339 13.29 1.64 -5.12
N THR A 340 12.85 2.82 -4.72
CA THR A 340 13.71 3.90 -4.26
C THR A 340 13.96 3.79 -2.75
N ARG A 341 14.84 4.61 -2.21
CA ARG A 341 14.94 4.81 -0.78
C ARG A 341 13.57 5.23 -0.22
N SER A 342 13.15 4.68 0.91
CA SER A 342 11.89 5.08 1.53
C SER A 342 11.93 6.54 1.98
N VAL A 343 10.82 7.26 1.78
CA VAL A 343 10.68 8.63 2.29
C VAL A 343 10.77 8.70 3.81
N LEU A 344 10.50 7.60 4.51
CA LEU A 344 10.65 7.51 5.96
C LEU A 344 12.12 7.51 6.41
N GLU A 345 13.06 7.13 5.56
CA GLU A 345 14.49 7.12 5.89
C GLU A 345 15.11 8.53 6.00
N ASP A 346 14.36 9.58 5.66
CA ASP A 346 14.75 10.96 5.91
C ASP A 346 14.61 11.31 7.41
N TYR A 347 13.77 10.57 8.16
CA TYR A 347 13.38 10.85 9.54
C TYR A 347 13.58 9.66 10.49
N LEU A 348 13.64 8.44 9.99
CA LEU A 348 13.82 7.19 10.74
C LEU A 348 15.18 6.55 10.41
N PRO A 349 15.66 5.62 11.24
CA PRO A 349 16.88 4.87 10.93
C PRO A 349 16.83 4.20 9.56
N ARG A 350 17.94 4.25 8.84
CA ARG A 350 18.06 3.65 7.50
C ARG A 350 17.79 2.14 7.53
N SER A 351 17.24 1.66 6.42
CA SER A 351 17.05 0.23 6.19
C SER A 351 18.37 -0.54 6.34
N ARG A 352 18.29 -1.74 6.91
CA ARG A 352 19.42 -2.70 6.94
C ARG A 352 19.73 -3.28 5.55
N TYR A 353 18.78 -3.23 4.63
CA TYR A 353 18.92 -3.72 3.27
C TYR A 353 19.54 -2.64 2.40
N LYS A 354 20.68 -2.93 1.78
CA LYS A 354 21.33 -2.01 0.84
C LYS A 354 20.60 -1.94 -0.50
N GLN A 355 19.87 -3.00 -0.84
CA GLN A 355 19.07 -3.10 -2.05
C GLN A 355 17.60 -2.81 -1.71
N HIS A 356 17.04 -1.71 -2.28
CA HIS A 356 15.69 -1.26 -1.91
C HIS A 356 14.59 -2.22 -2.35
N GLY A 357 14.74 -2.93 -3.48
CA GLY A 357 13.80 -3.98 -3.87
C GLY A 357 13.76 -5.14 -2.89
N GLU A 358 14.94 -5.51 -2.32
CA GLU A 358 15.03 -6.49 -1.23
C GLU A 358 14.28 -6.00 0.01
N ARG A 359 14.42 -4.71 0.38
CA ARG A 359 13.66 -4.08 1.48
C ARG A 359 12.15 -4.24 1.28
N VAL A 360 11.66 -3.91 0.08
CA VAL A 360 10.23 -4.03 -0.28
C VAL A 360 9.76 -5.48 -0.17
N VAL A 361 10.50 -6.42 -0.75
CA VAL A 361 10.15 -7.85 -0.74
C VAL A 361 10.09 -8.42 0.67
N TYR A 362 11.08 -8.13 1.52
CA TYR A 362 11.08 -8.61 2.90
C TYR A 362 10.02 -7.94 3.76
N GLY A 363 9.76 -6.64 3.59
CA GLY A 363 8.67 -5.95 4.27
C GLY A 363 7.31 -6.55 3.89
N GLN A 364 7.07 -6.79 2.61
CA GLN A 364 5.85 -7.43 2.13
C GLN A 364 5.68 -8.84 2.71
N ARG A 365 6.73 -9.69 2.67
CA ARG A 365 6.70 -11.05 3.24
C ARG A 365 6.47 -11.05 4.75
N MET A 366 7.01 -10.06 5.47
CA MET A 366 6.81 -9.92 6.90
C MET A 366 5.36 -9.56 7.23
N MET A 367 4.79 -8.61 6.50
CA MET A 367 3.50 -8.01 6.83
C MET A 367 2.30 -8.76 6.24
N GLN A 368 2.37 -9.27 5.02
CA GLN A 368 1.27 -9.98 4.39
C GLN A 368 1.05 -11.39 4.98
N ALA A 369 -0.21 -11.80 5.08
CA ALA A 369 -0.57 -13.17 5.51
C ALA A 369 -0.07 -14.23 4.54
N ALA A 370 -0.12 -13.94 3.24
CA ALA A 370 0.46 -14.73 2.17
C ALA A 370 1.06 -13.79 1.13
N SER A 371 2.20 -14.16 0.57
CA SER A 371 2.88 -13.35 -0.45
C SER A 371 2.87 -14.07 -1.78
N ASP A 372 2.94 -13.29 -2.85
CA ASP A 372 3.11 -13.75 -4.21
C ASP A 372 4.33 -14.68 -4.32
N ILE A 373 4.17 -15.82 -5.01
CA ILE A 373 5.24 -16.79 -5.22
C ILE A 373 6.36 -16.26 -6.11
N PHE A 374 6.07 -15.29 -6.96
CA PHE A 374 7.04 -14.65 -7.87
C PHE A 374 7.64 -13.35 -7.31
N LEU A 375 7.47 -13.11 -6.00
CA LEU A 375 8.03 -11.92 -5.36
C LEU A 375 9.56 -12.05 -5.24
N GLY A 376 10.30 -11.17 -5.94
CA GLY A 376 11.76 -11.13 -5.97
C GLY A 376 12.28 -9.74 -6.29
N TRP A 377 13.59 -9.57 -6.47
CA TRP A 377 14.21 -8.26 -6.70
C TRP A 377 15.40 -8.33 -7.65
N THR A 378 15.78 -7.19 -8.24
CA THR A 378 17.00 -7.03 -9.05
C THR A 378 17.62 -5.66 -8.84
N LYS A 379 18.88 -5.52 -9.25
CA LYS A 379 19.44 -4.22 -9.64
C LYS A 379 19.03 -3.92 -11.08
N GLY A 380 18.94 -2.66 -11.44
CA GLY A 380 18.73 -2.23 -12.81
C GLY A 380 19.98 -2.42 -13.68
N LEU A 381 19.87 -2.06 -14.94
CA LEU A 381 21.01 -1.93 -15.85
C LEU A 381 21.97 -0.85 -15.35
N ASP A 382 21.41 0.26 -14.90
CA ASP A 382 22.06 1.22 -14.02
C ASP A 382 22.09 0.58 -12.62
N VAL A 383 23.27 0.17 -12.17
CA VAL A 383 23.50 -0.53 -10.89
C VAL A 383 23.03 0.25 -9.65
N GLU A 384 22.84 1.54 -9.78
CA GLU A 384 22.30 2.42 -8.73
C GLU A 384 20.79 2.26 -8.56
N ARG A 385 20.08 1.72 -9.56
CA ARG A 385 18.63 1.52 -9.48
C ARG A 385 18.30 0.12 -8.97
N HIS A 386 17.26 0.06 -8.17
CA HIS A 386 16.77 -1.18 -7.58
C HIS A 386 15.33 -1.43 -8.01
N PHE A 387 14.99 -2.69 -8.23
CA PHE A 387 13.66 -3.11 -8.65
C PHE A 387 13.17 -4.29 -7.82
N TYR A 388 11.84 -4.41 -7.71
CA TYR A 388 11.19 -5.62 -7.26
C TYR A 388 10.17 -6.11 -8.29
N TRP A 389 9.95 -7.41 -8.26
CA TRP A 389 9.13 -8.15 -9.21
C TRP A 389 8.01 -8.85 -8.47
N ARG A 390 6.81 -8.86 -9.06
CA ARG A 390 5.65 -9.59 -8.56
C ARG A 390 4.70 -9.95 -9.69
N GLN A 391 3.76 -10.87 -9.45
CA GLN A 391 2.72 -11.18 -10.41
C GLN A 391 1.77 -9.97 -10.58
N LEU A 392 1.43 -9.67 -11.83
CA LEU A 392 0.43 -8.67 -12.17
C LEU A 392 -0.94 -9.32 -12.23
N ARG A 393 -1.93 -8.75 -11.51
CA ARG A 393 -3.33 -9.19 -11.54
C ARG A 393 -3.52 -10.69 -11.23
N ASP A 394 -3.39 -11.03 -9.97
CA ASP A 394 -3.75 -12.34 -9.46
C ASP A 394 -4.92 -12.20 -8.49
N MET A 395 -6.15 -12.33 -8.98
CA MET A 395 -7.41 -12.08 -8.28
C MET A 395 -7.46 -10.71 -7.57
N LYS A 396 -6.84 -9.70 -8.17
CA LYS A 396 -6.67 -8.38 -7.54
C LYS A 396 -7.98 -7.60 -7.49
N GLY A 397 -8.43 -7.29 -6.26
CA GLY A 397 -9.57 -6.45 -5.96
C GLY A 397 -9.17 -5.20 -5.19
N SER A 398 -9.67 -4.04 -5.59
CA SER A 398 -9.58 -2.79 -4.84
C SER A 398 -10.97 -2.26 -4.56
N ALA A 399 -11.14 -1.64 -3.40
CA ALA A 399 -12.39 -0.97 -3.03
C ALA A 399 -12.56 0.31 -3.86
N ASP A 400 -13.77 0.53 -4.36
CA ASP A 400 -14.16 1.81 -4.98
C ASP A 400 -14.61 2.76 -3.87
N VAL A 401 -13.61 3.43 -3.28
CA VAL A 401 -13.79 4.27 -2.09
C VAL A 401 -14.68 5.47 -2.37
N GLU A 402 -14.57 6.05 -3.56
CA GLU A 402 -15.31 7.26 -3.95
C GLU A 402 -16.81 6.98 -4.13
N ALA A 403 -17.18 5.74 -4.47
CA ALA A 403 -18.57 5.31 -4.56
C ALA A 403 -19.16 4.79 -3.23
N MET A 404 -18.37 4.75 -2.15
CA MET A 404 -18.87 4.25 -0.87
C MET A 404 -19.79 5.24 -0.17
N ILE A 405 -20.82 4.68 0.46
CA ILE A 405 -21.68 5.37 1.44
C ILE A 405 -21.08 5.27 2.86
N PRO A 406 -21.50 6.09 3.85
CA PRO A 406 -20.93 6.09 5.20
C PRO A 406 -20.85 4.71 5.86
N THR A 407 -21.90 3.88 5.72
CA THR A 407 -21.92 2.53 6.28
C THR A 407 -20.89 1.60 5.63
N GLY A 408 -20.73 1.69 4.29
CA GLY A 408 -19.72 0.93 3.55
C GLY A 408 -18.31 1.32 3.93
N LEU A 409 -18.04 2.63 4.01
CA LEU A 409 -16.73 3.15 4.41
C LEU A 409 -16.39 2.80 5.87
N THR A 410 -17.40 2.79 6.78
CA THR A 410 -17.22 2.36 8.18
C THR A 410 -16.86 0.87 8.27
N LEU A 411 -17.47 0.01 7.46
CA LEU A 411 -17.10 -1.40 7.38
C LEU A 411 -15.69 -1.56 6.85
N TYR A 412 -15.36 -0.84 5.78
CA TYR A 412 -14.02 -0.87 5.19
C TYR A 412 -12.95 -0.40 6.19
N ALA A 413 -13.21 0.67 6.94
CA ALA A 413 -12.34 1.15 8.01
C ALA A 413 -12.09 0.08 9.08
N ARG A 414 -13.12 -0.69 9.44
CA ARG A 414 -12.99 -1.82 10.38
C ARG A 414 -12.06 -2.89 9.84
N VAL A 415 -12.23 -3.28 8.58
CA VAL A 415 -11.43 -4.31 7.94
C VAL A 415 -9.98 -3.87 7.80
N CYS A 416 -9.73 -2.64 7.35
CA CYS A 416 -8.38 -2.07 7.25
C CYS A 416 -7.68 -1.99 8.62
N GLY A 417 -8.39 -1.53 9.67
CA GLY A 417 -7.83 -1.47 11.02
C GLY A 417 -7.44 -2.83 11.58
N TRP A 418 -8.25 -3.85 11.36
CA TRP A 418 -7.91 -5.24 11.74
C TRP A 418 -6.68 -5.75 10.96
N THR A 419 -6.66 -5.53 9.64
CA THR A 419 -5.58 -5.96 8.75
C THR A 419 -4.25 -5.33 9.13
N LEU A 420 -4.25 -4.01 9.42
CA LEU A 420 -3.04 -3.31 9.86
C LEU A 420 -2.55 -3.82 11.22
N ALA A 421 -3.46 -4.06 12.17
CA ALA A 421 -3.10 -4.65 13.47
C ALA A 421 -2.47 -6.03 13.31
N ARG A 422 -3.02 -6.87 12.43
CA ARG A 422 -2.48 -8.20 12.14
C ARG A 422 -1.07 -8.09 11.53
N ALA A 423 -0.86 -7.17 10.58
CA ALA A 423 0.45 -6.95 9.97
C ALA A 423 1.48 -6.48 11.02
N HIS A 424 1.12 -5.57 11.90
CA HIS A 424 1.97 -5.09 12.99
C HIS A 424 2.23 -6.16 14.07
N ALA A 425 1.24 -6.99 14.39
CA ALA A 425 1.40 -8.08 15.35
C ALA A 425 2.40 -9.15 14.90
N ARG A 426 2.62 -9.31 13.59
CA ARG A 426 3.62 -10.25 13.04
C ARG A 426 5.06 -9.79 13.21
N SER A 427 5.29 -8.49 13.33
CA SER A 427 6.64 -7.90 13.36
C SER A 427 6.99 -7.21 14.68
N GLY A 428 5.97 -6.74 15.42
CA GLY A 428 6.10 -6.09 16.69
C GLY A 428 5.78 -6.99 17.89
N ASP A 429 5.59 -6.34 19.04
CA ASP A 429 5.17 -7.01 20.27
C ASP A 429 3.69 -6.71 20.57
N PRO A 430 2.74 -7.60 20.20
CA PRO A 430 1.32 -7.35 20.38
C PRO A 430 0.91 -7.20 21.85
N VAL A 431 1.63 -7.82 22.79
CA VAL A 431 1.37 -7.70 24.23
C VAL A 431 1.73 -6.31 24.73
N ALA A 432 2.88 -5.77 24.32
CA ALA A 432 3.31 -4.42 24.68
C ALA A 432 2.41 -3.36 24.02
N LEU A 433 2.10 -3.55 22.71
CA LEU A 433 1.18 -2.68 21.96
C LEU A 433 -0.21 -2.65 22.62
N HIS A 434 -0.79 -3.82 22.95
CA HIS A 434 -2.07 -3.86 23.67
C HIS A 434 -2.00 -3.16 25.03
N ALA A 435 -0.92 -3.37 25.80
CA ALA A 435 -0.73 -2.73 27.08
C ALA A 435 -0.62 -1.20 26.96
N TYR A 436 -0.01 -0.70 25.88
CA TYR A 436 0.02 0.73 25.56
C TYR A 436 -1.37 1.25 25.19
N LEU A 437 -2.02 0.62 24.22
CA LEU A 437 -3.32 1.04 23.68
C LEU A 437 -4.44 1.01 24.74
N GLY A 438 -4.41 0.02 25.63
CA GLY A 438 -5.35 -0.14 26.73
C GLY A 438 -6.75 -0.51 26.30
N LYS A 439 -7.69 -0.46 27.27
CA LYS A 439 -9.08 -0.93 27.08
C LYS A 439 -10.08 0.17 26.72
N ARG A 440 -9.76 1.45 27.08
CA ARG A 440 -10.62 2.62 26.85
C ARG A 440 -10.38 3.16 25.44
N ASP A 441 -11.28 4.00 24.96
CA ASP A 441 -11.32 4.60 23.63
C ASP A 441 -10.44 5.86 23.46
N GLU A 442 -9.63 6.21 24.44
CA GLU A 442 -8.78 7.41 24.47
C GLU A 442 -7.80 7.44 23.26
N PHE A 443 -7.25 6.28 22.86
CA PHE A 443 -6.34 6.23 21.72
C PHE A 443 -7.08 6.56 20.41
N GLU A 444 -8.20 5.89 20.13
CA GLU A 444 -8.94 6.13 18.89
C GLU A 444 -9.54 7.54 18.82
N GLN A 445 -9.93 8.14 19.96
CA GLN A 445 -10.37 9.54 20.00
C GLN A 445 -9.22 10.47 19.62
N SER A 446 -8.04 10.26 20.21
CA SER A 446 -6.84 11.04 19.91
C SER A 446 -6.41 10.93 18.45
N ILE A 447 -6.48 9.73 17.87
CA ILE A 447 -6.19 9.51 16.45
C ILE A 447 -7.24 10.17 15.55
N ALA A 448 -8.52 10.18 15.95
CA ALA A 448 -9.57 10.88 15.21
C ALA A 448 -9.39 12.40 15.25
N ASP A 449 -8.99 12.97 16.38
CA ASP A 449 -8.68 14.39 16.51
C ASP A 449 -7.45 14.77 15.67
N PHE A 450 -6.37 13.97 15.72
CA PHE A 450 -5.22 14.11 14.82
C PHE A 450 -5.67 14.12 13.35
N SER A 451 -6.47 13.12 12.96
CA SER A 451 -6.90 12.94 11.58
C SER A 451 -7.72 14.11 11.07
N ARG A 452 -8.55 14.73 11.94
CA ARG A 452 -9.31 15.92 11.61
C ARG A 452 -8.38 17.11 11.33
N SER A 453 -7.43 17.39 12.24
CA SER A 453 -6.47 18.48 12.08
C SER A 453 -5.56 18.26 10.86
N TYR A 454 -5.16 17.00 10.63
CA TYR A 454 -4.34 16.66 9.45
C TYR A 454 -5.13 16.77 8.13
N ALA A 455 -6.42 16.44 8.13
CA ALA A 455 -7.26 16.64 6.95
C ALA A 455 -7.43 18.14 6.61
N ASP A 456 -7.56 19.00 7.63
CA ASP A 456 -7.58 20.46 7.42
C ASP A 456 -6.28 20.94 6.77
N GLN A 457 -5.12 20.44 7.24
CA GLN A 457 -3.82 20.77 6.65
C GLN A 457 -3.68 20.20 5.23
N ASN A 458 -4.12 18.99 4.98
CA ASN A 458 -4.09 18.40 3.64
C ASN A 458 -4.90 19.21 2.61
N GLU A 459 -6.00 19.82 3.02
CA GLU A 459 -6.79 20.74 2.18
C GLU A 459 -6.01 22.03 1.87
N LEU A 460 -5.27 22.58 2.84
CA LEU A 460 -4.38 23.72 2.63
C LEU A 460 -3.21 23.38 1.68
N ASP A 461 -2.57 22.24 1.89
CA ASP A 461 -1.47 21.75 1.06
C ASP A 461 -1.93 21.47 -0.39
N TYR A 462 -3.11 20.87 -0.54
CA TYR A 462 -3.74 20.70 -1.84
C TYR A 462 -4.02 22.05 -2.52
N GLY A 463 -4.48 23.04 -1.77
CA GLY A 463 -4.69 24.39 -2.27
C GLY A 463 -3.40 25.04 -2.77
N ALA A 464 -2.29 24.87 -2.03
CA ALA A 464 -0.97 25.34 -2.42
C ALA A 464 -0.47 24.62 -3.68
N PHE A 465 -0.64 23.29 -3.75
CA PHE A 465 -0.30 22.48 -4.92
C PHE A 465 -1.12 22.92 -6.15
N ALA A 466 -2.43 23.07 -6.02
CA ALA A 466 -3.29 23.53 -7.12
C ALA A 466 -2.94 24.97 -7.57
N ALA A 467 -2.53 25.84 -6.65
CA ALA A 467 -2.01 27.18 -6.99
C ALA A 467 -0.69 27.13 -7.76
N ALA A 468 0.23 26.22 -7.37
CA ALA A 468 1.49 26.00 -8.09
C ALA A 468 1.26 25.51 -9.52
N VAL A 469 0.27 24.64 -9.75
CA VAL A 469 -0.13 24.23 -11.11
C VAL A 469 -0.72 25.41 -11.90
N ARG A 470 -1.65 26.16 -11.32
CA ARG A 470 -2.27 27.33 -11.99
C ARG A 470 -1.28 28.43 -12.34
N SER A 471 -0.25 28.62 -11.54
CA SER A 471 0.81 29.62 -11.79
C SER A 471 1.85 29.17 -12.81
N GLY A 472 1.82 27.89 -13.25
CA GLY A 472 2.82 27.33 -14.14
C GLY A 472 4.13 26.91 -13.45
N ARG A 473 4.23 26.97 -12.10
CA ARG A 473 5.37 26.38 -11.34
C ARG A 473 5.45 24.87 -11.54
N LEU A 474 4.31 24.21 -11.59
CA LEU A 474 4.19 22.79 -11.86
C LEU A 474 3.37 22.55 -13.13
N GLU A 475 3.85 21.66 -14.00
CA GLU A 475 3.07 21.18 -15.13
C GLU A 475 2.15 20.04 -14.70
N ALA A 476 0.92 19.98 -15.23
CA ALA A 476 -0.02 18.92 -14.99
C ALA A 476 -0.78 18.52 -16.28
N VAL A 477 -0.96 17.20 -16.48
CA VAL A 477 -1.76 16.64 -17.58
C VAL A 477 -2.92 15.88 -16.97
N GLU A 478 -4.13 16.41 -17.18
CA GLU A 478 -5.37 15.85 -16.65
C GLU A 478 -6.00 14.83 -17.61
N GLY A 479 -6.83 13.94 -17.09
CA GLY A 479 -7.64 13.01 -17.89
C GLY A 479 -6.89 11.72 -18.33
N ILE A 480 -5.68 11.46 -17.81
CA ILE A 480 -4.88 10.28 -18.15
C ILE A 480 -4.87 9.24 -17.03
#